data_ea671fc426a8b516f4eb7d84ab28f7b9
#
_entry.id   ea671fc426a8b516f4eb7d84ab28f7b9
#
_cell.length_a   1.000
_cell.length_b   1.000
_cell.length_c   1.000
_cell.angle_alpha   90.00
_cell.angle_beta   90.00
_cell.angle_gamma   90.00
#
_symmetry.space_group_name_H-M   'P 1'
#
loop_
_entity.id
_entity.type
_entity.pdbx_description
1 polymer ?
#
loop_
_entity_poly.entity_id
_entity_poly.type
_entity_poly.pdbx_seq_one_letter_code
_entity_poly.pdbx_strand_id
1 'polypeptide(L)'
;MKIAIEAQRIFRKEKHGMDYVALETIRELQKIDQQNEYFILVSPGDDVCLQESANMHIVTVNWPSYPLWEQIGLPLALKKIKPDLLHCTSNTAPVHGNIPLVLTLHDIIFLEKKQGKNQSMYQRLGRFYRKIIVPQILTKCKRIITVSHFECNRISHFLHIDKQLLVAVYNGYSQHFIPIRNAQAITARYIKNHPYLFFLGNTDPKKNTARVLQAYGIYLKKSSQPLPLLIADLKEEIIDEYLNREGLQEIKKMLYHPGYIPNTELPAVYSGASVFIYTCLLYTSPSPRDGATSRMPSSA
;
A
#
# COMPACT_ATOMS: atom_id res chain seq x y z
N MET A 1 -5.06 -28.45 3.51
CA MET A 1 -4.32 -27.86 4.63
C MET A 1 -5.16 -26.77 5.30
N LYS A 2 -4.96 -26.56 6.61
CA LYS A 2 -5.51 -25.39 7.32
C LYS A 2 -4.49 -24.26 7.27
N ILE A 3 -4.86 -23.14 6.68
CA ILE A 3 -3.98 -21.98 6.50
C ILE A 3 -4.56 -20.79 7.25
N ALA A 4 -3.81 -20.23 8.20
CA ALA A 4 -4.17 -19.00 8.87
C ALA A 4 -3.51 -17.81 8.16
N ILE A 5 -4.28 -16.77 7.86
CA ILE A 5 -3.77 -15.53 7.25
C ILE A 5 -3.99 -14.37 8.23
N GLU A 6 -2.89 -13.71 8.63
CA GLU A 6 -2.95 -12.45 9.35
C GLU A 6 -3.39 -11.35 8.38
N ALA A 7 -4.52 -10.72 8.67
CA ALA A 7 -5.12 -9.66 7.88
C ALA A 7 -5.77 -8.60 8.79
N GLN A 8 -5.08 -8.25 9.88
CA GLN A 8 -5.62 -7.43 10.97
C GLN A 8 -6.36 -6.18 10.48
N ARG A 9 -5.87 -5.51 9.42
CA ARG A 9 -6.30 -4.16 9.08
C ARG A 9 -7.29 -4.09 7.92
N ILE A 10 -7.69 -5.20 7.33
CA ILE A 10 -8.55 -5.16 6.14
C ILE A 10 -9.95 -4.61 6.38
N PHE A 11 -10.45 -4.61 7.62
CA PHE A 11 -11.78 -4.07 7.96
C PHE A 11 -11.77 -2.62 8.43
N ARG A 12 -10.62 -1.95 8.44
CA ARG A 12 -10.60 -0.53 8.77
C ARG A 12 -11.15 0.32 7.59
N LYS A 13 -11.76 1.45 7.92
CA LYS A 13 -12.36 2.37 6.94
C LYS A 13 -11.32 2.93 5.97
N GLU A 14 -10.20 3.41 6.47
CA GLU A 14 -9.11 3.95 5.65
C GLU A 14 -8.01 2.90 5.50
N LYS A 15 -8.00 2.20 4.38
CA LYS A 15 -6.99 1.19 4.03
C LYS A 15 -5.80 1.82 3.33
N HIS A 16 -4.62 1.26 3.57
CA HIS A 16 -3.38 1.61 2.87
C HIS A 16 -2.92 0.48 1.94
N GLY A 17 -1.85 0.71 1.18
CA GLY A 17 -1.40 -0.22 0.16
C GLY A 17 -1.23 -1.68 0.63
N MET A 18 -0.59 -1.91 1.79
CA MET A 18 -0.42 -3.27 2.35
C MET A 18 -1.75 -3.93 2.70
N ASP A 19 -2.74 -3.16 3.18
CA ASP A 19 -4.05 -3.69 3.54
C ASP A 19 -4.82 -4.12 2.29
N TYR A 20 -4.69 -3.37 1.19
CA TYR A 20 -5.25 -3.75 -0.11
C TYR A 20 -4.55 -4.97 -0.71
N VAL A 21 -3.22 -5.07 -0.59
CA VAL A 21 -2.50 -6.27 -1.05
C VAL A 21 -2.99 -7.51 -0.31
N ALA A 22 -3.13 -7.44 1.01
CA ALA A 22 -3.68 -8.54 1.81
C ALA A 22 -5.12 -8.89 1.38
N LEU A 23 -6.00 -7.88 1.28
CA LEU A 23 -7.41 -8.07 0.92
C LEU A 23 -7.57 -8.69 -0.48
N GLU A 24 -6.90 -8.14 -1.49
CA GLU A 24 -7.02 -8.65 -2.86
C GLU A 24 -6.39 -10.05 -2.99
N THR A 25 -5.28 -10.32 -2.30
CA THR A 25 -4.71 -11.67 -2.24
C THR A 25 -5.71 -12.68 -1.65
N ILE A 26 -6.39 -12.33 -0.56
CA ILE A 26 -7.38 -13.20 0.08
C ILE A 26 -8.59 -13.40 -0.85
N ARG A 27 -9.08 -12.34 -1.51
CA ARG A 27 -10.18 -12.43 -2.47
C ARG A 27 -9.87 -13.34 -3.65
N GLU A 28 -8.65 -13.26 -4.18
CA GLU A 28 -8.25 -14.13 -5.28
C GLU A 28 -8.05 -15.58 -4.81
N LEU A 29 -7.47 -15.81 -3.63
CA LEU A 29 -7.40 -17.15 -3.04
C LEU A 29 -8.78 -17.76 -2.84
N GLN A 30 -9.78 -16.97 -2.40
CA GLN A 30 -11.16 -17.42 -2.26
C GLN A 30 -11.79 -17.91 -3.57
N LYS A 31 -11.36 -17.35 -4.72
CA LYS A 31 -11.86 -17.75 -6.04
C LYS A 31 -11.13 -18.97 -6.60
N ILE A 32 -9.82 -19.05 -6.43
CA ILE A 32 -8.99 -20.02 -7.16
C ILE A 32 -8.66 -21.28 -6.36
N ASP A 33 -8.68 -21.22 -5.02
CA ASP A 33 -8.31 -22.38 -4.18
C ASP A 33 -9.55 -22.92 -3.44
N GLN A 34 -9.93 -24.14 -3.81
CA GLN A 34 -11.03 -24.87 -3.18
C GLN A 34 -10.52 -26.09 -2.38
N GLN A 35 -9.20 -26.29 -2.29
CA GLN A 35 -8.61 -27.48 -1.65
C GLN A 35 -8.18 -27.22 -0.21
N ASN A 36 -7.79 -25.97 0.10
CA ASN A 36 -7.32 -25.58 1.41
C ASN A 36 -8.43 -24.86 2.21
N GLU A 37 -8.37 -25.00 3.52
CA GLU A 37 -9.24 -24.31 4.46
C GLU A 37 -8.53 -23.08 5.02
N TYR A 38 -9.13 -21.90 4.92
CA TYR A 38 -8.52 -20.64 5.28
C TYR A 38 -9.18 -20.02 6.51
N PHE A 39 -8.37 -19.51 7.43
CA PHE A 39 -8.79 -18.75 8.60
C PHE A 39 -8.19 -17.36 8.51
N ILE A 40 -9.03 -16.35 8.25
CA ILE A 40 -8.61 -14.96 8.06
C ILE A 40 -8.75 -14.24 9.40
N LEU A 41 -7.62 -13.92 10.02
CA LEU A 41 -7.61 -13.27 11.32
C LEU A 41 -7.58 -11.75 11.17
N VAL A 42 -8.63 -11.10 11.64
CA VAL A 42 -8.88 -9.66 11.47
C VAL A 42 -9.13 -8.97 12.82
N SER A 43 -8.88 -7.67 12.89
CA SER A 43 -9.44 -6.83 13.95
C SER A 43 -10.87 -6.40 13.60
N PRO A 44 -11.71 -6.09 14.60
CA PRO A 44 -12.99 -5.44 14.36
C PRO A 44 -12.80 -4.14 13.56
N GLY A 45 -13.74 -3.82 12.69
CA GLY A 45 -13.73 -2.59 11.90
C GLY A 45 -15.05 -2.36 11.18
N ASP A 46 -15.28 -1.11 10.75
CA ASP A 46 -16.56 -0.67 10.17
C ASP A 46 -16.74 -1.08 8.70
N ASP A 47 -15.66 -1.42 8.01
CA ASP A 47 -15.69 -1.80 6.59
C ASP A 47 -15.49 -3.31 6.42
N VAL A 48 -16.57 -4.06 6.57
CA VAL A 48 -16.60 -5.53 6.39
C VAL A 48 -16.60 -5.85 4.89
N CYS A 49 -15.43 -5.75 4.27
CA CYS A 49 -15.22 -5.87 2.82
C CYS A 49 -14.92 -7.28 2.32
N LEU A 50 -14.90 -8.29 3.21
CA LEU A 50 -14.69 -9.70 2.90
C LEU A 50 -15.83 -10.50 3.51
N GLN A 51 -16.34 -11.49 2.76
CA GLN A 51 -17.36 -12.43 3.23
C GLN A 51 -16.78 -13.83 3.34
N GLU A 52 -17.31 -14.64 4.24
CA GLU A 52 -16.96 -16.05 4.37
C GLU A 52 -17.39 -16.87 3.14
N SER A 53 -16.74 -18.00 2.94
CA SER A 53 -17.13 -19.01 1.96
C SER A 53 -17.00 -20.40 2.56
N ALA A 54 -17.34 -21.43 1.82
CA ALA A 54 -17.32 -22.81 2.32
C ALA A 54 -15.95 -23.24 2.91
N ASN A 55 -14.86 -22.68 2.37
CA ASN A 55 -13.49 -22.99 2.81
C ASN A 55 -12.73 -21.78 3.38
N MET A 56 -13.39 -20.66 3.61
CA MET A 56 -12.75 -19.45 4.13
C MET A 56 -13.56 -18.84 5.26
N HIS A 57 -12.99 -18.81 6.46
CA HIS A 57 -13.62 -18.40 7.71
C HIS A 57 -12.98 -17.11 8.25
N ILE A 58 -13.78 -16.18 8.74
CA ILE A 58 -13.31 -14.93 9.32
C ILE A 58 -13.23 -15.06 10.84
N VAL A 59 -12.05 -14.86 11.40
CA VAL A 59 -11.80 -14.92 12.84
C VAL A 59 -11.48 -13.54 13.37
N THR A 60 -12.45 -12.93 14.04
CA THR A 60 -12.25 -11.62 14.67
C THR A 60 -11.49 -11.74 15.98
N VAL A 61 -10.36 -11.06 16.05
CA VAL A 61 -9.49 -10.99 17.23
C VAL A 61 -9.46 -9.55 17.72
N ASN A 62 -9.96 -9.32 18.94
CA ASN A 62 -10.08 -7.98 19.51
C ASN A 62 -9.00 -7.75 20.59
N TRP A 63 -8.06 -6.83 20.31
CA TRP A 63 -7.01 -6.40 21.24
C TRP A 63 -6.72 -4.90 21.08
N PRO A 64 -6.34 -4.19 22.14
CA PRO A 64 -6.30 -2.73 22.18
C PRO A 64 -5.18 -2.10 21.35
N SER A 65 -4.15 -2.85 20.95
CA SER A 65 -3.06 -2.33 20.13
C SER A 65 -2.51 -3.37 19.17
N TYR A 66 -1.88 -2.92 18.08
CA TYR A 66 -1.27 -3.81 17.09
C TYR A 66 -0.24 -4.78 17.71
N PRO A 67 0.72 -4.35 18.53
CA PRO A 67 1.68 -5.28 19.15
C PRO A 67 1.02 -6.34 20.03
N LEU A 68 0.04 -5.97 20.84
CA LEU A 68 -0.69 -6.93 21.69
C LEU A 68 -1.56 -7.86 20.86
N TRP A 69 -2.20 -7.34 19.82
CA TRP A 69 -2.95 -8.15 18.88
C TRP A 69 -2.07 -9.23 18.23
N GLU A 70 -0.89 -8.82 17.72
CA GLU A 70 0.03 -9.72 17.00
C GLU A 70 0.75 -10.68 17.94
N GLN A 71 1.22 -10.22 19.12
CA GLN A 71 2.08 -11.03 19.98
C GLN A 71 1.29 -11.88 21.01
N ILE A 72 0.02 -11.54 21.27
CA ILE A 72 -0.82 -12.25 22.25
C ILE A 72 -2.11 -12.74 21.61
N GLY A 73 -2.92 -11.85 21.04
CA GLY A 73 -4.23 -12.19 20.48
C GLY A 73 -4.15 -13.20 19.34
N LEU A 74 -3.27 -12.96 18.37
CA LEU A 74 -3.05 -13.86 17.25
C LEU A 74 -2.56 -15.26 17.71
N PRO A 75 -1.54 -15.42 18.56
CA PRO A 75 -1.14 -16.74 19.08
C PRO A 75 -2.25 -17.47 19.84
N LEU A 76 -3.09 -16.76 20.61
CA LEU A 76 -4.23 -17.37 21.30
C LEU A 76 -5.29 -17.90 20.34
N ALA A 77 -5.59 -17.17 19.26
CA ALA A 77 -6.48 -17.62 18.21
C ALA A 77 -5.90 -18.84 17.47
N LEU A 78 -4.60 -18.79 17.13
CA LEU A 78 -3.91 -19.89 16.45
C LEU A 78 -3.88 -21.19 17.27
N LYS A 79 -3.78 -21.12 18.60
CA LYS A 79 -3.88 -22.30 19.49
C LYS A 79 -5.25 -23.00 19.37
N LYS A 80 -6.33 -22.25 19.10
CA LYS A 80 -7.68 -22.81 18.92
C LYS A 80 -7.86 -23.39 17.52
N ILE A 81 -7.39 -22.67 16.49
CA ILE A 81 -7.52 -23.06 15.07
C ILE A 81 -6.63 -24.26 14.73
N LYS A 82 -5.41 -24.29 15.26
CA LYS A 82 -4.35 -25.27 15.00
C LYS A 82 -4.05 -25.39 13.47
N PRO A 83 -3.67 -24.28 12.81
CA PRO A 83 -3.38 -24.30 11.39
C PRO A 83 -2.05 -25.01 11.10
N ASP A 84 -1.94 -25.53 9.89
CA ASP A 84 -0.71 -26.16 9.37
C ASP A 84 0.32 -25.10 8.94
N LEU A 85 -0.16 -23.89 8.58
CA LEU A 85 0.63 -22.78 8.08
C LEU A 85 0.05 -21.44 8.58
N LEU A 86 0.94 -20.51 8.95
CA LEU A 86 0.61 -19.11 9.20
C LEU A 86 1.22 -18.23 8.10
N HIS A 87 0.41 -17.42 7.45
CA HIS A 87 0.87 -16.37 6.55
C HIS A 87 0.63 -15.00 7.19
N CYS A 88 1.69 -14.26 7.49
CA CYS A 88 1.61 -12.88 7.96
C CYS A 88 1.85 -11.91 6.82
N THR A 89 0.90 -10.98 6.60
CA THR A 89 0.87 -10.11 5.40
C THR A 89 1.41 -8.70 5.62
N SER A 90 1.78 -8.35 6.87
CA SER A 90 2.01 -6.94 7.26
C SER A 90 3.43 -6.64 7.77
N ASN A 91 4.47 -7.23 7.16
CA ASN A 91 5.90 -7.07 7.50
C ASN A 91 6.33 -7.67 8.85
N THR A 92 5.44 -8.06 9.72
CA THR A 92 5.74 -8.60 11.06
C THR A 92 4.92 -9.85 11.33
N ALA A 93 5.29 -10.59 12.37
CA ALA A 93 4.61 -11.82 12.80
C ALA A 93 4.84 -12.05 14.30
N PRO A 94 4.10 -12.97 14.95
CA PRO A 94 4.38 -13.37 16.33
C PRO A 94 5.80 -13.93 16.48
N VAL A 95 6.50 -13.43 17.51
CA VAL A 95 7.85 -13.94 17.83
C VAL A 95 7.80 -15.37 18.38
N HIS A 96 6.74 -15.70 19.10
CA HIS A 96 6.58 -17.00 19.73
C HIS A 96 5.54 -17.86 19.00
N GLY A 97 5.90 -19.11 18.71
CA GLY A 97 5.06 -20.11 18.07
C GLY A 97 5.86 -21.10 17.24
N ASN A 98 5.26 -22.29 17.02
CA ASN A 98 5.90 -23.39 16.28
C ASN A 98 5.21 -23.66 14.92
N ILE A 99 4.23 -22.86 14.54
CA ILE A 99 3.52 -23.00 13.26
C ILE A 99 4.48 -22.55 12.14
N PRO A 100 4.61 -23.31 11.06
CA PRO A 100 5.37 -22.89 9.88
C PRO A 100 4.93 -21.51 9.41
N LEU A 101 5.87 -20.57 9.26
CA LEU A 101 5.61 -19.18 8.96
C LEU A 101 5.98 -18.84 7.52
N VAL A 102 5.03 -18.23 6.79
CA VAL A 102 5.27 -17.45 5.58
C VAL A 102 5.07 -15.98 5.92
N LEU A 103 6.03 -15.14 5.55
CA LEU A 103 5.98 -13.71 5.82
C LEU A 103 5.94 -12.93 4.51
N THR A 104 4.99 -12.02 4.33
CA THR A 104 5.10 -10.99 3.30
C THR A 104 5.84 -9.79 3.88
N LEU A 105 7.05 -9.57 3.40
CA LEU A 105 7.91 -8.44 3.73
C LEU A 105 7.93 -7.48 2.52
N HIS A 106 7.08 -6.46 2.57
CA HIS A 106 6.89 -5.54 1.44
C HIS A 106 8.12 -4.69 1.15
N ASP A 107 8.79 -4.22 2.20
CA ASP A 107 10.00 -3.40 2.13
C ASP A 107 10.79 -3.43 3.45
N ILE A 108 12.00 -2.88 3.41
CA ILE A 108 12.87 -2.70 4.58
C ILE A 108 13.13 -1.22 4.90
N ILE A 109 12.23 -0.33 4.51
CA ILE A 109 12.32 1.13 4.73
C ILE A 109 12.52 1.48 6.21
N PHE A 110 11.96 0.67 7.12
CA PHE A 110 12.10 0.86 8.56
C PHE A 110 13.55 0.74 9.06
N LEU A 111 14.45 0.13 8.29
CA LEU A 111 15.89 0.03 8.58
C LEU A 111 16.69 1.23 8.10
N GLU A 112 16.20 2.00 7.14
CA GLU A 112 16.91 3.15 6.58
C GLU A 112 17.11 4.27 7.60
N LYS A 113 18.16 5.08 7.40
CA LYS A 113 18.37 6.29 8.21
C LYS A 113 17.21 7.26 8.00
N LYS A 114 16.81 7.96 9.06
CA LYS A 114 15.69 8.91 9.04
C LYS A 114 15.94 9.98 7.96
N GLN A 115 15.04 10.09 7.00
CA GLN A 115 14.89 11.25 6.14
C GLN A 115 13.62 12.00 6.56
N GLY A 116 13.79 13.19 7.14
CA GLY A 116 12.67 14.08 7.52
C GLY A 116 12.42 14.22 9.04
N LYS A 117 12.12 15.47 9.45
CA LYS A 117 11.92 15.85 10.85
C LYS A 117 10.49 15.58 11.38
N ASN A 118 9.48 15.38 10.51
CA ASN A 118 8.05 15.35 10.88
C ASN A 118 7.44 13.95 10.84
N GLN A 119 7.94 13.01 11.66
CA GLN A 119 7.26 11.72 11.87
C GLN A 119 6.37 11.76 13.11
N SER A 120 5.12 11.31 13.01
CA SER A 120 4.24 11.16 14.17
C SER A 120 4.82 10.17 15.19
N MET A 121 4.46 10.32 16.46
CA MET A 121 4.89 9.39 17.51
C MET A 121 4.50 7.93 17.18
N TYR A 122 3.32 7.74 16.62
CA TYR A 122 2.83 6.43 16.16
C TYR A 122 3.73 5.80 15.09
N GLN A 123 4.16 6.57 14.09
CA GLN A 123 5.08 6.09 13.04
C GLN A 123 6.45 5.72 13.62
N ARG A 124 6.93 6.48 14.61
CA ARG A 124 8.20 6.18 15.31
C ARG A 124 8.12 4.87 16.09
N LEU A 125 7.03 4.65 16.85
CA LEU A 125 6.80 3.41 17.60
C LEU A 125 6.65 2.21 16.66
N GLY A 126 5.88 2.34 15.57
CA GLY A 126 5.72 1.28 14.59
C GLY A 126 7.03 0.92 13.87
N ARG A 127 7.90 1.91 13.62
CA ARG A 127 9.24 1.67 13.07
C ARG A 127 10.13 0.94 14.07
N PHE A 128 10.13 1.37 15.32
CA PHE A 128 10.90 0.73 16.41
C PHE A 128 10.46 -0.72 16.60
N TYR A 129 9.16 -0.96 16.65
CA TYR A 129 8.59 -2.30 16.75
C TYR A 129 9.09 -3.21 15.62
N ARG A 130 9.02 -2.78 14.35
CA ARG A 130 9.53 -3.56 13.22
C ARG A 130 11.02 -3.83 13.30
N LYS A 131 11.83 -2.87 13.76
CA LYS A 131 13.28 -3.07 13.94
C LYS A 131 13.61 -4.16 14.94
N ILE A 132 12.76 -4.36 15.95
CA ILE A 132 12.95 -5.41 16.95
C ILE A 132 12.39 -6.75 16.46
N ILE A 133 11.17 -6.75 15.92
CA ILE A 133 10.44 -7.98 15.60
C ILE A 133 10.98 -8.65 14.34
N VAL A 134 11.23 -7.88 13.27
CA VAL A 134 11.57 -8.47 11.97
C VAL A 134 12.83 -9.35 12.04
N PRO A 135 13.96 -8.94 12.64
CA PRO A 135 15.13 -9.82 12.72
C PRO A 135 14.87 -11.14 13.46
N GLN A 136 13.99 -11.12 14.47
CA GLN A 136 13.68 -12.32 15.28
C GLN A 136 12.81 -13.33 14.53
N ILE A 137 11.92 -12.87 13.65
CA ILE A 137 11.00 -13.74 12.92
C ILE A 137 11.60 -14.30 11.63
N LEU A 138 12.54 -13.60 11.00
CA LEU A 138 13.12 -13.99 9.72
C LEU A 138 13.75 -15.39 9.75
N THR A 139 14.43 -15.73 10.86
CA THR A 139 15.05 -17.06 11.05
C THR A 139 14.03 -18.19 11.19
N LYS A 140 12.77 -17.85 11.46
CA LYS A 140 11.65 -18.82 11.62
C LYS A 140 10.83 -18.98 10.35
N CYS A 141 11.00 -18.09 9.37
CA CYS A 141 10.25 -18.14 8.13
C CYS A 141 10.64 -19.35 7.27
N LYS A 142 9.64 -20.06 6.79
CA LYS A 142 9.82 -21.10 5.75
C LYS A 142 9.96 -20.47 4.37
N ARG A 143 9.28 -19.34 4.13
CA ARG A 143 9.41 -18.49 2.94
C ARG A 143 9.15 -17.05 3.31
N ILE A 144 9.79 -16.14 2.59
CA ILE A 144 9.58 -14.71 2.68
C ILE A 144 9.14 -14.21 1.31
N ILE A 145 7.90 -13.76 1.21
CA ILE A 145 7.35 -13.16 0.00
C ILE A 145 7.69 -11.67 0.00
N THR A 146 8.13 -11.15 -1.14
CA THR A 146 8.30 -9.71 -1.33
C THR A 146 7.77 -9.28 -2.70
N VAL A 147 7.58 -7.98 -2.89
CA VAL A 147 6.80 -7.42 -4.00
C VAL A 147 7.58 -7.27 -5.31
N SER A 148 8.90 -7.51 -5.31
CA SER A 148 9.71 -7.42 -6.52
C SER A 148 11.07 -8.12 -6.39
N HIS A 149 11.71 -8.45 -7.50
CA HIS A 149 13.09 -8.92 -7.51
C HIS A 149 14.08 -7.89 -6.98
N PHE A 150 13.78 -6.60 -7.17
CA PHE A 150 14.57 -5.52 -6.57
C PHE A 150 14.57 -5.62 -5.04
N GLU A 151 13.40 -5.75 -4.42
CA GLU A 151 13.30 -5.93 -2.96
C GLU A 151 13.88 -7.26 -2.50
N CYS A 152 13.76 -8.35 -3.26
CA CYS A 152 14.47 -9.60 -2.95
C CYS A 152 15.97 -9.38 -2.77
N ASN A 153 16.62 -8.73 -3.75
CA ASN A 153 18.05 -8.45 -3.69
C ASN A 153 18.40 -7.54 -2.52
N ARG A 154 17.59 -6.53 -2.29
CA ARG A 154 17.77 -5.55 -1.22
C ARG A 154 17.62 -6.18 0.16
N ILE A 155 16.57 -6.96 0.39
CA ILE A 155 16.30 -7.69 1.63
C ILE A 155 17.44 -8.69 1.91
N SER A 156 17.83 -9.49 0.90
CA SER A 156 18.93 -10.44 1.02
C SER A 156 20.23 -9.76 1.45
N HIS A 157 20.58 -8.64 0.80
CA HIS A 157 21.80 -7.91 1.08
C HIS A 157 21.80 -7.26 2.47
N PHE A 158 20.74 -6.53 2.83
CA PHE A 158 20.68 -5.77 4.07
C PHE A 158 20.44 -6.63 5.33
N LEU A 159 19.74 -7.73 5.19
CA LEU A 159 19.36 -8.61 6.31
C LEU A 159 20.16 -9.91 6.33
N HIS A 160 21.10 -10.08 5.39
CA HIS A 160 21.94 -11.29 5.24
C HIS A 160 21.12 -12.59 5.17
N ILE A 161 20.00 -12.56 4.43
CA ILE A 161 19.10 -13.68 4.27
C ILE A 161 19.46 -14.46 2.99
N ASP A 162 19.42 -15.79 3.08
CA ASP A 162 19.56 -16.65 1.90
C ASP A 162 18.46 -16.32 0.88
N LYS A 163 18.88 -16.06 -0.37
CA LYS A 163 17.97 -15.79 -1.48
C LYS A 163 16.97 -16.91 -1.75
N GLN A 164 17.31 -18.15 -1.40
CA GLN A 164 16.40 -19.30 -1.54
C GLN A 164 15.15 -19.19 -0.65
N LEU A 165 15.21 -18.45 0.45
CA LEU A 165 14.05 -18.17 1.30
C LEU A 165 13.13 -17.07 0.74
N LEU A 166 13.62 -16.26 -0.20
CA LEU A 166 12.94 -15.11 -0.76
C LEU A 166 12.23 -15.48 -2.07
N VAL A 167 10.98 -15.05 -2.19
CA VAL A 167 10.17 -15.21 -3.39
C VAL A 167 9.59 -13.87 -3.78
N ALA A 168 9.86 -13.40 -5.00
CA ALA A 168 9.22 -12.22 -5.55
C ALA A 168 7.84 -12.57 -6.11
N VAL A 169 6.79 -12.01 -5.50
CA VAL A 169 5.43 -12.08 -6.01
C VAL A 169 4.98 -10.67 -6.31
N TYR A 170 4.88 -10.35 -7.59
CA TYR A 170 4.49 -9.02 -8.02
C TYR A 170 3.03 -8.74 -7.69
N ASN A 171 2.76 -7.52 -7.19
CA ASN A 171 1.39 -7.11 -6.97
C ASN A 171 0.66 -6.96 -8.30
N GLY A 172 -0.54 -7.51 -8.39
CA GLY A 172 -1.48 -7.22 -9.45
C GLY A 172 -2.24 -5.92 -9.20
N TYR A 173 -3.21 -5.64 -10.03
CA TYR A 173 -4.20 -4.57 -9.84
C TYR A 173 -5.58 -5.19 -9.65
N SER A 174 -6.43 -4.52 -8.87
CA SER A 174 -7.78 -5.01 -8.62
C SER A 174 -8.67 -4.85 -9.86
N GLN A 175 -9.54 -5.82 -10.11
CA GLN A 175 -10.43 -5.85 -11.27
C GLN A 175 -11.41 -4.66 -11.33
N HIS A 176 -11.60 -3.92 -10.24
CA HIS A 176 -12.42 -2.71 -10.27
C HIS A 176 -11.70 -1.50 -10.92
N PHE A 177 -10.37 -1.56 -11.12
CA PHE A 177 -9.62 -0.54 -11.88
C PHE A 177 -9.75 -0.77 -13.38
N ILE A 178 -10.92 -0.49 -13.90
CA ILE A 178 -11.23 -0.52 -15.33
C ILE A 178 -11.49 0.90 -15.84
N PRO A 179 -11.28 1.18 -17.14
CA PRO A 179 -11.60 2.47 -17.73
C PRO A 179 -13.09 2.82 -17.55
N ILE A 180 -13.38 4.00 -17.04
CA ILE A 180 -14.74 4.51 -16.83
C ILE A 180 -15.09 5.46 -17.97
N ARG A 181 -16.06 5.09 -18.82
CA ARG A 181 -16.44 5.89 -20.01
C ARG A 181 -17.00 7.28 -19.64
N ASN A 182 -17.81 7.38 -18.58
CA ASN A 182 -18.37 8.64 -18.10
C ASN A 182 -17.74 9.03 -16.76
N ALA A 183 -16.41 9.16 -16.73
CA ALA A 183 -15.66 9.52 -15.55
C ALA A 183 -16.07 10.90 -14.99
N GLN A 184 -16.50 11.82 -15.84
CA GLN A 184 -16.86 13.19 -15.49
C GLN A 184 -17.99 13.27 -14.46
N ALA A 185 -18.96 12.36 -14.51
CA ALA A 185 -20.06 12.30 -13.53
C ALA A 185 -19.55 12.13 -12.08
N ILE A 186 -18.43 11.42 -11.90
CA ILE A 186 -17.78 11.22 -10.61
C ILE A 186 -16.76 12.32 -10.32
N THR A 187 -15.90 12.61 -11.29
CA THR A 187 -14.76 13.53 -11.07
C THR A 187 -15.19 14.99 -10.88
N ALA A 188 -16.39 15.38 -11.34
CA ALA A 188 -16.95 16.70 -11.12
C ALA A 188 -17.06 17.09 -9.63
N ARG A 189 -17.09 16.11 -8.72
CA ARG A 189 -17.05 16.32 -7.26
C ARG A 189 -15.70 16.80 -6.76
N TYR A 190 -14.64 16.49 -7.47
CA TYR A 190 -13.25 16.73 -7.10
C TYR A 190 -12.59 17.83 -7.90
N ILE A 191 -12.95 17.94 -9.18
CA ILE A 191 -12.40 18.93 -10.09
C ILE A 191 -13.47 19.34 -11.11
N LYS A 192 -13.70 20.64 -11.22
CA LYS A 192 -14.71 21.21 -12.14
C LYS A 192 -14.17 21.38 -13.56
N ASN A 193 -12.86 21.53 -13.70
CA ASN A 193 -12.21 21.78 -14.97
C ASN A 193 -11.68 20.49 -15.58
N HIS A 194 -12.02 20.22 -16.81
CA HIS A 194 -11.51 19.11 -17.60
C HIS A 194 -10.89 19.69 -18.89
N PRO A 195 -9.77 19.14 -19.33
CA PRO A 195 -8.93 18.05 -18.80
C PRO A 195 -8.06 18.46 -17.61
N TYR A 196 -7.45 17.50 -16.89
CA TYR A 196 -6.60 17.74 -15.74
C TYR A 196 -5.43 16.77 -15.63
N LEU A 197 -4.41 17.17 -14.85
CA LEU A 197 -3.33 16.30 -14.40
C LEU A 197 -3.72 15.69 -13.05
N PHE A 198 -3.34 14.44 -12.79
CA PHE A 198 -3.62 13.77 -11.52
C PHE A 198 -2.34 13.34 -10.81
N PHE A 199 -2.25 13.62 -9.53
CA PHE A 199 -1.17 13.17 -8.65
C PHE A 199 -1.75 12.59 -7.35
N LEU A 200 -1.30 11.38 -6.99
CA LEU A 200 -1.60 10.77 -5.70
C LEU A 200 -0.54 11.24 -4.70
N GLY A 201 -0.90 12.25 -3.90
CA GLY A 201 0.00 12.92 -2.97
C GLY A 201 0.37 12.06 -1.77
N ASN A 202 1.46 12.42 -1.10
CA ASN A 202 1.88 11.79 0.15
C ASN A 202 2.88 12.68 0.88
N THR A 203 2.91 12.57 2.21
CA THR A 203 3.88 13.29 3.06
C THR A 203 5.24 12.63 3.15
N ASP A 204 5.37 11.36 2.73
CA ASP A 204 6.68 10.69 2.69
C ASP A 204 7.57 11.36 1.63
N PRO A 205 8.78 11.84 1.99
CA PRO A 205 9.71 12.49 1.06
C PRO A 205 10.00 11.64 -0.19
N LYS A 206 9.92 10.32 -0.08
CA LYS A 206 10.16 9.38 -1.20
C LYS A 206 9.10 9.46 -2.29
N LYS A 207 7.89 9.90 -1.96
CA LYS A 207 6.82 10.16 -2.94
C LYS A 207 7.03 11.43 -3.76
N ASN A 208 7.99 12.28 -3.32
CA ASN A 208 8.53 13.38 -4.10
C ASN A 208 7.54 14.54 -4.35
N THR A 209 6.56 14.72 -3.45
CA THR A 209 5.50 15.73 -3.58
C THR A 209 6.06 17.14 -3.81
N ALA A 210 7.11 17.55 -3.08
CA ALA A 210 7.72 18.87 -3.26
C ALA A 210 8.19 19.11 -4.70
N ARG A 211 8.89 18.12 -5.30
CA ARG A 211 9.38 18.25 -6.68
C ARG A 211 8.24 18.21 -7.72
N VAL A 212 7.15 17.51 -7.43
CA VAL A 212 5.96 17.57 -8.30
C VAL A 212 5.40 18.98 -8.33
N LEU A 213 5.28 19.65 -7.18
CA LEU A 213 4.80 21.04 -7.11
C LEU A 213 5.77 22.01 -7.80
N GLN A 214 7.09 21.84 -7.61
CA GLN A 214 8.11 22.64 -8.33
C GLN A 214 8.01 22.44 -9.85
N ALA A 215 7.93 21.19 -10.31
CA ALA A 215 7.79 20.86 -11.74
C ALA A 215 6.48 21.41 -12.32
N TYR A 216 5.40 21.35 -11.54
CA TYR A 216 4.12 21.93 -11.92
C TYR A 216 4.19 23.45 -12.05
N GLY A 217 4.88 24.15 -11.14
CA GLY A 217 5.14 25.57 -11.25
C GLY A 217 5.89 25.97 -12.53
N ILE A 218 6.89 25.14 -12.92
CA ILE A 218 7.61 25.32 -14.20
C ILE A 218 6.68 25.06 -15.38
N TYR A 219 5.84 24.03 -15.32
CA TYR A 219 4.87 23.71 -16.36
C TYR A 219 3.88 24.86 -16.59
N LEU A 220 3.32 25.46 -15.52
CA LEU A 220 2.41 26.60 -15.63
C LEU A 220 3.03 27.79 -16.33
N LYS A 221 4.33 28.03 -16.13
CA LYS A 221 5.06 29.14 -16.78
C LYS A 221 5.37 28.89 -18.26
N LYS A 222 5.47 27.62 -18.67
CA LYS A 222 5.88 27.22 -20.03
C LYS A 222 4.70 26.87 -20.94
N SER A 223 3.57 26.46 -20.39
CA SER A 223 2.41 26.02 -21.17
C SER A 223 1.54 27.20 -21.57
N SER A 224 1.14 27.26 -22.82
CA SER A 224 0.14 28.21 -23.32
C SER A 224 -1.28 27.87 -22.87
N GLN A 225 -1.55 26.59 -22.58
CA GLN A 225 -2.85 26.11 -22.10
C GLN A 225 -2.61 25.15 -20.92
N PRO A 226 -2.29 25.69 -19.73
CA PRO A 226 -1.95 24.86 -18.60
C PRO A 226 -3.19 24.16 -18.04
N LEU A 227 -3.04 22.85 -17.79
CA LEU A 227 -4.06 22.03 -17.13
C LEU A 227 -3.99 22.17 -15.61
N PRO A 228 -5.13 22.18 -14.90
CA PRO A 228 -5.15 22.11 -13.46
C PRO A 228 -4.58 20.78 -12.95
N LEU A 229 -4.07 20.78 -11.71
CA LEU A 229 -3.55 19.60 -11.04
C LEU A 229 -4.48 19.18 -9.90
N LEU A 230 -5.03 17.98 -10.00
CA LEU A 230 -5.76 17.31 -8.93
C LEU A 230 -4.78 16.53 -8.07
N ILE A 231 -4.74 16.82 -6.77
CA ILE A 231 -3.89 16.13 -5.78
C ILE A 231 -4.78 15.45 -4.75
N ALA A 232 -4.81 14.12 -4.76
CA ALA A 232 -5.50 13.32 -3.74
C ALA A 232 -4.58 12.99 -2.55
N ASP A 233 -5.18 12.56 -1.44
CA ASP A 233 -4.53 12.04 -0.21
C ASP A 233 -3.66 13.05 0.56
N LEU A 234 -3.75 14.34 0.25
CA LEU A 234 -3.12 15.40 1.02
C LEU A 234 -4.16 16.38 1.54
N LYS A 235 -4.01 16.78 2.81
CA LYS A 235 -4.79 17.87 3.40
C LYS A 235 -4.31 19.21 2.90
N GLU A 236 -5.20 20.21 2.92
CA GLU A 236 -4.89 21.57 2.47
C GLU A 236 -3.71 22.17 3.23
N GLU A 237 -3.67 22.00 4.55
CA GLU A 237 -2.61 22.56 5.39
C GLU A 237 -1.22 22.02 5.00
N ILE A 238 -1.14 20.76 4.59
CA ILE A 238 0.10 20.14 4.13
C ILE A 238 0.52 20.72 2.79
N ILE A 239 -0.42 20.94 1.88
CA ILE A 239 -0.13 21.58 0.58
C ILE A 239 0.36 23.01 0.80
N ASP A 240 -0.29 23.77 1.66
CA ASP A 240 0.11 25.14 2.00
C ASP A 240 1.51 25.18 2.64
N GLU A 241 1.84 24.24 3.51
CA GLU A 241 3.21 24.08 4.05
C GLU A 241 4.24 23.87 2.94
N TYR A 242 3.96 22.99 1.97
CA TYR A 242 4.83 22.79 0.81
C TYR A 242 4.97 24.04 -0.04
N LEU A 243 3.86 24.71 -0.38
CA LEU A 243 3.86 25.91 -1.20
C LEU A 243 4.63 27.05 -0.54
N ASN A 244 4.44 27.26 0.77
CA ASN A 244 5.17 28.28 1.54
C ASN A 244 6.67 27.98 1.58
N ARG A 245 7.05 26.75 1.85
CA ARG A 245 8.45 26.35 1.93
C ARG A 245 9.18 26.49 0.60
N GLU A 246 8.51 26.18 -0.51
CA GLU A 246 9.11 26.20 -1.85
C GLU A 246 8.89 27.54 -2.58
N GLY A 247 8.17 28.51 -1.98
CA GLY A 247 7.89 29.82 -2.60
C GLY A 247 6.97 29.72 -3.81
N LEU A 248 5.95 28.85 -3.76
CA LEU A 248 5.09 28.49 -4.90
C LEU A 248 3.62 28.85 -4.68
N GLN A 249 3.32 29.88 -3.89
CA GLN A 249 1.94 30.25 -3.56
C GLN A 249 1.09 30.59 -4.80
N GLU A 250 1.70 31.12 -5.85
CA GLU A 250 1.03 31.50 -7.09
C GLU A 250 0.38 30.34 -7.83
N ILE A 251 0.86 29.09 -7.62
CA ILE A 251 0.27 27.91 -8.29
C ILE A 251 -0.99 27.42 -7.59
N LYS A 252 -1.29 27.86 -6.35
CA LYS A 252 -2.43 27.34 -5.54
C LYS A 252 -3.76 27.44 -6.29
N LYS A 253 -3.98 28.49 -7.06
CA LYS A 253 -5.20 28.71 -7.87
C LYS A 253 -5.48 27.64 -8.92
N MET A 254 -4.47 26.86 -9.30
CA MET A 254 -4.55 25.79 -10.29
C MET A 254 -4.48 24.40 -9.63
N LEU A 255 -4.47 24.32 -8.29
CA LEU A 255 -4.48 23.08 -7.54
C LEU A 255 -5.90 22.77 -7.03
N TYR A 256 -6.29 21.51 -7.18
CA TYR A 256 -7.49 20.94 -6.57
C TYR A 256 -7.05 19.85 -5.60
N HIS A 257 -7.43 19.97 -4.32
CA HIS A 257 -6.96 19.07 -3.25
C HIS A 257 -8.13 18.62 -2.35
N PRO A 258 -8.99 17.73 -2.84
CA PRO A 258 -10.17 17.26 -2.10
C PRO A 258 -9.83 16.44 -0.85
N GLY A 259 -8.56 16.20 -0.56
CA GLY A 259 -8.12 15.26 0.48
C GLY A 259 -8.20 13.80 0.01
N TYR A 260 -8.76 12.95 0.86
CA TYR A 260 -8.91 11.53 0.55
C TYR A 260 -10.00 11.29 -0.49
N ILE A 261 -9.67 10.55 -1.54
CA ILE A 261 -10.64 10.07 -2.54
C ILE A 261 -10.89 8.57 -2.28
N PRO A 262 -12.15 8.13 -2.12
CA PRO A 262 -12.47 6.72 -1.94
C PRO A 262 -11.92 5.84 -3.06
N ASN A 263 -11.39 4.67 -2.69
CA ASN A 263 -10.80 3.74 -3.66
C ASN A 263 -11.78 3.31 -4.76
N THR A 264 -13.08 3.27 -4.45
CA THR A 264 -14.17 2.99 -5.40
C THR A 264 -14.34 4.07 -6.47
N GLU A 265 -13.85 5.29 -6.24
CA GLU A 265 -13.96 6.42 -7.16
C GLU A 265 -12.65 6.71 -7.90
N LEU A 266 -11.53 6.19 -7.40
CA LEU A 266 -10.22 6.33 -8.06
C LEU A 266 -10.21 5.86 -9.53
N PRO A 267 -10.87 4.77 -9.94
CA PRO A 267 -10.93 4.38 -11.36
C PRO A 267 -11.47 5.50 -12.26
N ALA A 268 -12.49 6.25 -11.81
CA ALA A 268 -13.02 7.39 -12.54
C ALA A 268 -12.01 8.55 -12.59
N VAL A 269 -11.32 8.82 -11.47
CA VAL A 269 -10.30 9.87 -11.40
C VAL A 269 -9.12 9.56 -12.33
N TYR A 270 -8.65 8.30 -12.36
CA TYR A 270 -7.62 7.88 -13.33
C TYR A 270 -8.10 7.98 -14.77
N SER A 271 -9.34 7.55 -15.05
CA SER A 271 -9.90 7.57 -16.41
C SER A 271 -10.16 8.99 -16.94
N GLY A 272 -10.50 9.93 -16.06
CA GLY A 272 -10.76 11.33 -16.43
C GLY A 272 -9.50 12.19 -16.53
N ALA A 273 -8.37 11.73 -16.01
CA ALA A 273 -7.11 12.47 -16.06
C ALA A 273 -6.45 12.37 -17.43
N SER A 274 -5.95 13.51 -17.94
CA SER A 274 -5.13 13.53 -19.14
C SER A 274 -3.76 12.87 -18.93
N VAL A 275 -3.18 13.05 -17.73
CA VAL A 275 -1.92 12.43 -17.33
C VAL A 275 -1.97 12.10 -15.84
N PHE A 276 -1.58 10.88 -15.48
CA PHE A 276 -1.27 10.50 -14.11
C PHE A 276 0.23 10.67 -13.85
N ILE A 277 0.56 11.43 -12.81
CA ILE A 277 1.94 11.73 -12.41
C ILE A 277 2.34 10.80 -11.28
N TYR A 278 3.41 10.04 -11.46
CA TYR A 278 3.97 9.17 -10.43
C TYR A 278 5.49 9.34 -10.34
N THR A 279 5.96 9.92 -9.24
CA THR A 279 7.36 10.38 -9.08
C THR A 279 8.08 9.74 -7.91
N CYS A 280 7.59 8.58 -7.44
CA CYS A 280 8.21 7.89 -6.31
C CYS A 280 9.70 7.58 -6.59
N LEU A 281 10.57 7.94 -5.64
CA LEU A 281 12.02 7.70 -5.74
C LEU A 281 12.41 6.27 -5.35
N LEU A 282 11.48 5.48 -4.83
CA LEU A 282 11.71 4.09 -4.47
C LEU A 282 11.00 3.16 -5.44
N TYR A 283 11.77 2.20 -5.91
CA TYR A 283 11.29 1.11 -6.73
C TYR A 283 10.87 -0.09 -5.85
N THR A 284 9.86 0.11 -5.02
CA THR A 284 9.40 -0.94 -4.09
C THR A 284 8.27 -1.79 -4.64
N SER A 285 7.48 -1.24 -5.56
CA SER A 285 6.41 -1.98 -6.21
C SER A 285 6.51 -1.74 -7.72
N PRO A 286 6.71 -2.79 -8.53
CA PRO A 286 6.78 -2.62 -9.96
C PRO A 286 5.43 -2.16 -10.50
N SER A 287 5.48 -1.25 -11.44
CA SER A 287 4.38 -1.01 -12.35
C SER A 287 4.26 -2.22 -13.30
N PRO A 288 3.08 -2.58 -13.82
CA PRO A 288 2.94 -3.56 -14.90
C PRO A 288 3.83 -3.28 -16.13
N ARG A 289 4.36 -2.05 -16.24
CA ARG A 289 5.31 -1.64 -17.28
C ARG A 289 6.76 -2.06 -17.00
N ASP A 290 7.09 -2.43 -15.78
CA ASP A 290 8.49 -2.69 -15.37
C ASP A 290 8.99 -4.08 -15.76
N GLY A 291 8.10 -5.01 -16.06
CA GLY A 291 8.42 -6.36 -16.58
C GLY A 291 8.44 -6.46 -18.09
N ALA A 292 7.97 -5.43 -18.78
CA ALA A 292 8.01 -5.37 -20.22
C ALA A 292 9.13 -4.40 -20.63
N THR A 293 10.13 -4.89 -21.33
CA THR A 293 10.92 -4.11 -22.28
C THR A 293 10.02 -3.62 -23.41
N SER A 294 8.86 -3.08 -23.11
CA SER A 294 7.97 -2.52 -24.09
C SER A 294 8.36 -1.06 -24.29
N ARG A 295 9.14 -0.83 -25.32
CA ARG A 295 8.99 0.40 -26.08
C ARG A 295 7.50 0.56 -26.34
N MET A 296 6.88 1.59 -25.75
CA MET A 296 5.60 2.03 -26.27
C MET A 296 5.79 2.32 -27.77
N PRO A 297 4.96 1.78 -28.66
CA PRO A 297 4.89 2.36 -29.99
C PRO A 297 4.50 3.81 -29.76
N SER A 298 5.29 4.74 -30.28
CA SER A 298 4.86 6.11 -30.51
C SER A 298 3.64 5.98 -31.41
N SER A 299 2.46 5.99 -30.82
CA SER A 299 1.22 6.07 -31.59
C SER A 299 1.16 7.45 -32.18
N ALA A 300 1.18 7.46 -33.49
CA ALA A 300 0.63 8.52 -34.28
C ALA A 300 -0.75 8.98 -33.82
#